data_f42de629b5dbb0b86cc5ee32cbfdf379
#
_entry.id   f42de629b5dbb0b86cc5ee32cbfdf379
#
_cell.length_a   1.000
_cell.length_b   1.000
_cell.length_c   1.000
_cell.angle_alpha   90.00
_cell.angle_beta   90.00
_cell.angle_gamma   90.00
#
_symmetry.space_group_name_H-M   'P 1'
#
loop_
_entity.id
_entity.type
_entity.pdbx_description
1 polymer ?
#
loop_
_entity_poly.entity_id
_entity_poly.type
_entity_poly.pdbx_seq_one_letter_code
_entity_poly.pdbx_strand_id
1 'polypeptide(L)'
;MKRRWQEKRKAAGKSIHEPGPNIVMGANAQVALEKFARYFDVETRLVPISEERKYCLDPKKAMEYVDENTIGVYVILGSTYTGHYEPVKEMAAHLDEYEARTGHSVPIHVDGASGGFVAPFATPKLEWDFRIPRVVSINTSGHKFGLSYVGVGWVVWRSKEFLPKDLIFELHYLGSVEYSFSLNFSRPAHPIIAQYFNFIHLGFEGYRQVALADLKNARLLSRALENSGLFTVLSDIHRPAKGLLSSAKQTVGFDEENVENYVPGLPVVSFRFSDEFRQKNPDVEQRWVQTLLRAKGWIVPNYELAPDMQDVQILRVVVRESTSAVMIDRLVSDILEVTEGLAKADSPMHALNNLQSRSTVEGHHGKLDEGSGSKSSGTYAKQC
;
A
#
# COMPACT_ATOMS: atom_id res chain seq x y z
N MET A 1 3.89 -23.35 1.30
CA MET A 1 2.90 -23.79 0.30
C MET A 1 3.52 -24.76 -0.73
N LYS A 2 4.61 -24.41 -1.49
CA LYS A 2 5.22 -25.28 -2.51
C LYS A 2 5.60 -26.68 -1.98
N ARG A 3 6.27 -26.78 -0.81
CA ARG A 3 6.61 -28.09 -0.20
C ARG A 3 5.39 -28.98 0.05
N ARG A 4 4.33 -28.44 0.60
CA ARG A 4 3.07 -29.20 0.83
C ARG A 4 2.43 -29.68 -0.48
N TRP A 5 2.49 -28.88 -1.53
CA TRP A 5 2.05 -29.29 -2.85
C TRP A 5 2.91 -30.45 -3.38
N GLN A 6 4.25 -30.36 -3.27
CA GLN A 6 5.17 -31.45 -3.65
C GLN A 6 4.88 -32.75 -2.90
N GLU A 7 4.67 -32.66 -1.59
CA GLU A 7 4.33 -33.83 -0.74
C GLU A 7 3.01 -34.48 -1.16
N LYS A 8 1.97 -33.69 -1.42
CA LYS A 8 0.69 -34.18 -1.91
C LYS A 8 0.81 -34.89 -3.27
N ARG A 9 1.56 -34.29 -4.20
CA ARG A 9 1.80 -34.91 -5.53
C ARG A 9 2.60 -36.20 -5.43
N LYS A 10 3.65 -36.20 -4.62
CA LYS A 10 4.47 -37.40 -4.35
C LYS A 10 3.61 -38.52 -3.75
N ALA A 11 2.77 -38.22 -2.78
CA ALA A 11 1.86 -39.19 -2.18
C ALA A 11 0.82 -39.75 -3.20
N ALA A 12 0.44 -38.95 -4.19
CA ALA A 12 -0.44 -39.35 -5.29
C ALA A 12 0.29 -40.01 -6.48
N GLY A 13 1.60 -40.25 -6.38
CA GLY A 13 2.42 -40.84 -7.48
C GLY A 13 2.59 -39.91 -8.68
N LYS A 14 2.32 -38.61 -8.54
CA LYS A 14 2.45 -37.59 -9.61
C LYS A 14 3.83 -36.94 -9.58
N SER A 15 4.28 -36.43 -10.75
CA SER A 15 5.50 -35.63 -10.85
C SER A 15 5.43 -34.38 -9.94
N ILE A 16 6.53 -34.02 -9.30
CA ILE A 16 6.68 -32.80 -8.51
C ILE A 16 7.30 -31.64 -9.31
N HIS A 17 7.54 -31.86 -10.60
CA HIS A 17 8.16 -30.90 -11.51
C HIS A 17 7.21 -30.50 -12.65
N GLU A 18 6.44 -31.46 -13.17
CA GLU A 18 5.56 -31.27 -14.34
C GLU A 18 4.14 -31.76 -14.07
N PRO A 19 3.12 -30.92 -14.30
CA PRO A 19 3.19 -29.47 -14.41
C PRO A 19 3.67 -28.85 -13.11
N GLY A 20 4.33 -27.65 -13.18
CA GLY A 20 4.84 -26.95 -12.00
C GLY A 20 3.71 -26.36 -11.12
N PRO A 21 4.06 -25.90 -9.91
CA PRO A 21 3.09 -25.18 -9.06
C PRO A 21 2.86 -23.76 -9.57
N ASN A 22 1.67 -23.24 -9.33
CA ASN A 22 1.34 -21.84 -9.62
C ASN A 22 0.80 -21.10 -8.39
N ILE A 23 0.87 -19.77 -8.45
CA ILE A 23 0.28 -18.86 -7.46
C ILE A 23 -0.57 -17.81 -8.16
N VAL A 24 -1.78 -17.57 -7.63
CA VAL A 24 -2.73 -16.61 -8.18
C VAL A 24 -2.67 -15.31 -7.37
N MET A 25 -2.61 -14.18 -8.06
CA MET A 25 -2.57 -12.83 -7.46
C MET A 25 -3.08 -11.79 -8.42
N GLY A 26 -3.51 -10.64 -7.92
CA GLY A 26 -3.86 -9.50 -8.77
C GLY A 26 -2.66 -8.94 -9.53
N ALA A 27 -2.87 -8.38 -10.70
CA ALA A 27 -1.83 -7.70 -11.47
C ALA A 27 -1.21 -6.50 -10.72
N ASN A 28 -1.88 -6.01 -9.67
CA ASN A 28 -1.39 -4.99 -8.74
C ASN A 28 -0.42 -5.54 -7.67
N ALA A 29 -0.04 -6.83 -7.73
CA ALA A 29 0.88 -7.43 -6.78
C ALA A 29 2.28 -6.78 -6.86
N GLN A 30 2.93 -6.68 -5.71
CA GLN A 30 4.24 -6.08 -5.59
C GLN A 30 5.32 -7.01 -6.20
N VAL A 31 6.34 -6.44 -6.84
CA VAL A 31 7.41 -7.16 -7.54
C VAL A 31 8.13 -8.24 -6.70
N ALA A 32 8.06 -8.16 -5.36
CA ALA A 32 8.61 -9.19 -4.47
C ALA A 32 8.01 -10.57 -4.75
N LEU A 33 6.73 -10.63 -5.17
CA LEU A 33 6.04 -11.87 -5.54
C LEU A 33 6.57 -12.46 -6.85
N GLU A 34 6.83 -11.62 -7.84
CA GLU A 34 7.42 -12.07 -9.09
C GLU A 34 8.83 -12.60 -8.86
N LYS A 35 9.63 -11.92 -8.00
CA LYS A 35 10.94 -12.41 -7.60
C LYS A 35 10.85 -13.77 -6.93
N PHE A 36 9.95 -13.92 -5.96
CA PHE A 36 9.69 -15.21 -5.31
C PHE A 36 9.37 -16.28 -6.35
N ALA A 37 8.45 -16.01 -7.25
CA ALA A 37 8.01 -16.98 -8.25
C ALA A 37 9.17 -17.42 -9.15
N ARG A 38 9.96 -16.46 -9.65
CA ARG A 38 11.13 -16.75 -10.50
C ARG A 38 12.24 -17.51 -9.76
N TYR A 39 12.54 -17.13 -8.51
CA TYR A 39 13.61 -17.79 -7.74
C TYR A 39 13.22 -19.18 -7.25
N PHE A 40 11.95 -19.47 -7.11
CA PHE A 40 11.47 -20.75 -6.58
C PHE A 40 10.70 -21.59 -7.60
N ASP A 41 10.79 -21.29 -8.89
CA ASP A 41 10.12 -22.03 -9.97
C ASP A 41 8.62 -22.22 -9.67
N VAL A 42 7.91 -21.12 -9.49
CA VAL A 42 6.47 -21.07 -9.32
C VAL A 42 5.90 -20.20 -10.44
N GLU A 43 4.94 -20.72 -11.19
CA GLU A 43 4.23 -19.95 -12.21
C GLU A 43 3.40 -18.82 -11.54
N THR A 44 3.54 -17.60 -12.03
CA THR A 44 2.65 -16.49 -11.61
C THR A 44 1.44 -16.42 -12.52
N ARG A 45 0.26 -16.42 -11.92
CA ARG A 45 -1.01 -16.18 -12.62
C ARG A 45 -1.59 -14.86 -12.18
N LEU A 46 -1.41 -13.85 -13.03
CA LEU A 46 -1.85 -12.48 -12.76
C LEU A 46 -3.30 -12.31 -13.20
N VAL A 47 -4.15 -11.97 -12.26
CA VAL A 47 -5.55 -11.63 -12.50
C VAL A 47 -5.63 -10.16 -12.87
N PRO A 48 -6.13 -9.79 -14.06
CA PRO A 48 -6.29 -8.40 -14.46
C PRO A 48 -7.13 -7.61 -13.46
N ILE A 49 -6.68 -6.41 -13.14
CA ILE A 49 -7.40 -5.46 -12.30
C ILE A 49 -8.25 -4.52 -13.16
N SER A 50 -9.25 -3.87 -12.56
CA SER A 50 -10.12 -2.94 -13.26
C SER A 50 -10.56 -1.78 -12.36
N GLU A 51 -11.00 -0.68 -12.97
CA GLU A 51 -11.58 0.46 -12.24
C GLU A 51 -12.85 0.06 -11.48
N GLU A 52 -13.68 -0.80 -12.07
CA GLU A 52 -14.91 -1.32 -11.45
C GLU A 52 -14.62 -2.03 -10.12
N ARG A 53 -13.51 -2.77 -10.05
CA ARG A 53 -13.02 -3.46 -8.86
C ARG A 53 -12.01 -2.64 -8.04
N LYS A 54 -11.98 -1.33 -8.28
CA LYS A 54 -11.12 -0.39 -7.53
C LYS A 54 -9.63 -0.74 -7.61
N TYR A 55 -9.22 -1.26 -8.77
CA TYR A 55 -7.84 -1.69 -9.04
C TYR A 55 -7.31 -2.75 -8.06
N CYS A 56 -8.22 -3.60 -7.57
CA CYS A 56 -7.96 -4.72 -6.67
C CYS A 56 -8.22 -6.05 -7.35
N LEU A 57 -7.73 -7.13 -6.73
CA LEU A 57 -8.05 -8.50 -7.14
C LEU A 57 -9.59 -8.70 -7.15
N ASP A 58 -10.11 -9.19 -8.28
CA ASP A 58 -11.47 -9.68 -8.37
C ASP A 58 -11.54 -11.16 -7.97
N PRO A 59 -12.16 -11.52 -6.83
CA PRO A 59 -12.21 -12.89 -6.36
C PRO A 59 -12.88 -13.83 -7.33
N LYS A 60 -13.94 -13.38 -8.01
CA LYS A 60 -14.66 -14.20 -8.99
C LYS A 60 -13.79 -14.50 -10.20
N LYS A 61 -13.11 -13.48 -10.74
CA LYS A 61 -12.22 -13.64 -11.88
C LYS A 61 -10.98 -14.46 -11.51
N ALA A 62 -10.48 -14.34 -10.27
CA ALA A 62 -9.37 -15.13 -9.78
C ALA A 62 -9.60 -16.63 -9.85
N MET A 63 -10.87 -17.08 -9.72
CA MET A 63 -11.22 -18.48 -9.81
C MET A 63 -11.01 -19.10 -11.20
N GLU A 64 -10.94 -18.30 -12.26
CA GLU A 64 -10.60 -18.76 -13.61
C GLU A 64 -9.12 -19.18 -13.73
N TYR A 65 -8.28 -18.71 -12.80
CA TYR A 65 -6.83 -18.94 -12.74
C TYR A 65 -6.44 -20.02 -11.74
N VAL A 66 -7.41 -20.54 -10.95
CA VAL A 66 -7.17 -21.56 -9.92
C VAL A 66 -7.33 -22.96 -10.50
N ASP A 67 -6.35 -23.82 -10.26
CA ASP A 67 -6.38 -25.24 -10.63
C ASP A 67 -5.81 -26.14 -9.52
N GLU A 68 -5.65 -27.45 -9.81
CA GLU A 68 -5.11 -28.45 -8.87
C GLU A 68 -3.63 -28.21 -8.48
N ASN A 69 -2.92 -27.38 -9.24
CA ASN A 69 -1.51 -27.04 -9.01
C ASN A 69 -1.34 -25.68 -8.34
N THR A 70 -2.44 -24.99 -8.05
CA THR A 70 -2.40 -23.71 -7.33
C THR A 70 -2.01 -23.94 -5.88
N ILE A 71 -0.84 -23.43 -5.50
CA ILE A 71 -0.29 -23.57 -4.14
C ILE A 71 -0.85 -22.55 -3.16
N GLY A 72 -1.46 -21.49 -3.65
CA GLY A 72 -2.10 -20.45 -2.84
C GLY A 72 -2.59 -19.28 -3.67
N VAL A 73 -3.48 -18.50 -3.06
CA VAL A 73 -3.89 -17.19 -3.56
C VAL A 73 -3.26 -16.13 -2.65
N TYR A 74 -2.72 -15.10 -3.28
CA TYR A 74 -2.11 -13.96 -2.61
C TYR A 74 -3.06 -12.78 -2.64
N VAL A 75 -3.44 -12.26 -1.48
CA VAL A 75 -4.43 -11.19 -1.33
C VAL A 75 -3.81 -10.03 -0.56
N ILE A 76 -3.96 -8.82 -1.06
CA ILE A 76 -3.27 -7.63 -0.55
C ILE A 76 -4.15 -6.88 0.44
N LEU A 77 -3.70 -6.73 1.66
CA LEU A 77 -4.33 -5.84 2.63
C LEU A 77 -3.67 -4.46 2.55
N GLY A 78 -4.17 -3.64 1.62
CA GLY A 78 -3.67 -2.31 1.37
C GLY A 78 -2.84 -2.20 0.09
N SER A 79 -3.54 -2.02 -1.03
CA SER A 79 -2.94 -1.81 -2.35
C SER A 79 -1.94 -0.64 -2.33
N THR A 80 -0.77 -0.85 -2.92
CA THR A 80 0.24 0.19 -3.09
C THR A 80 -0.27 1.33 -3.97
N TYR A 81 -1.14 1.03 -4.92
CA TYR A 81 -1.68 2.03 -5.86
C TYR A 81 -2.71 2.95 -5.22
N THR A 82 -3.75 2.38 -4.63
CA THR A 82 -4.95 3.13 -4.21
C THR A 82 -5.25 3.06 -2.72
N GLY A 83 -4.54 2.22 -1.97
CA GLY A 83 -4.76 2.02 -0.54
C GLY A 83 -5.91 1.09 -0.18
N HIS A 84 -6.68 0.58 -1.15
CA HIS A 84 -7.80 -0.32 -0.88
C HIS A 84 -7.35 -1.64 -0.26
N TYR A 85 -8.20 -2.22 0.56
CA TYR A 85 -8.07 -3.59 1.06
C TYR A 85 -8.75 -4.55 0.09
N GLU A 86 -8.02 -5.55 -0.37
CA GLU A 86 -8.60 -6.61 -1.19
C GLU A 86 -9.53 -7.50 -0.36
N PRO A 87 -10.56 -8.09 -0.97
CA PRO A 87 -11.66 -8.76 -0.26
C PRO A 87 -11.28 -10.18 0.16
N VAL A 88 -10.45 -10.34 1.20
CA VAL A 88 -9.95 -11.64 1.71
C VAL A 88 -11.10 -12.60 2.02
N LYS A 89 -12.16 -12.12 2.67
CA LYS A 89 -13.30 -12.94 3.07
C LYS A 89 -14.08 -13.48 1.85
N GLU A 90 -14.30 -12.62 0.83
CA GLU A 90 -14.95 -13.02 -0.41
C GLU A 90 -14.10 -14.05 -1.18
N MET A 91 -12.78 -13.82 -1.26
CA MET A 91 -11.84 -14.76 -1.87
C MET A 91 -11.87 -16.11 -1.16
N ALA A 92 -11.91 -16.12 0.18
CA ALA A 92 -12.00 -17.36 0.95
C ALA A 92 -13.27 -18.14 0.64
N ALA A 93 -14.43 -17.47 0.53
CA ALA A 93 -15.70 -18.10 0.21
C ALA A 93 -15.65 -18.80 -1.16
N HIS A 94 -15.12 -18.15 -2.20
CA HIS A 94 -14.95 -18.78 -3.52
C HIS A 94 -14.00 -19.98 -3.49
N LEU A 95 -12.95 -19.93 -2.69
CA LEU A 95 -12.06 -21.07 -2.53
C LEU A 95 -12.70 -22.20 -1.72
N ASP A 96 -13.63 -21.92 -0.80
CA ASP A 96 -14.42 -22.93 -0.08
C ASP A 96 -15.35 -23.66 -1.03
N GLU A 97 -16.04 -22.95 -1.93
CA GLU A 97 -16.86 -23.52 -3.00
C GLU A 97 -16.04 -24.37 -3.97
N TYR A 98 -14.84 -23.91 -4.33
CA TYR A 98 -13.93 -24.65 -5.19
C TYR A 98 -13.49 -25.98 -4.53
N GLU A 99 -13.09 -25.95 -3.26
CA GLU A 99 -12.70 -27.17 -2.53
C GLU A 99 -13.88 -28.14 -2.39
N ALA A 100 -15.08 -27.66 -2.08
CA ALA A 100 -16.28 -28.49 -1.98
C ALA A 100 -16.58 -29.24 -3.29
N ARG A 101 -16.30 -28.61 -4.44
CA ARG A 101 -16.53 -29.19 -5.76
C ARG A 101 -15.42 -30.11 -6.24
N THR A 102 -14.17 -29.80 -5.94
CA THR A 102 -13.00 -30.48 -6.53
C THR A 102 -12.20 -31.34 -5.54
N GLY A 103 -12.38 -31.13 -4.25
CA GLY A 103 -11.55 -31.74 -3.20
C GLY A 103 -10.17 -31.08 -3.05
N HIS A 104 -9.85 -30.02 -3.83
CA HIS A 104 -8.56 -29.34 -3.80
C HIS A 104 -8.62 -28.12 -2.88
N SER A 105 -7.88 -28.15 -1.77
CA SER A 105 -7.78 -27.05 -0.83
C SER A 105 -6.67 -26.09 -1.25
N VAL A 106 -7.03 -24.84 -1.49
CA VAL A 106 -6.11 -23.74 -1.84
C VAL A 106 -6.08 -22.73 -0.70
N PRO A 107 -4.92 -22.50 -0.04
CA PRO A 107 -4.80 -21.56 1.06
C PRO A 107 -4.63 -20.11 0.56
N ILE A 108 -4.84 -19.15 1.47
CA ILE A 108 -4.60 -17.74 1.27
C ILE A 108 -3.36 -17.30 2.05
N HIS A 109 -2.50 -16.53 1.38
CA HIS A 109 -1.50 -15.68 2.02
C HIS A 109 -1.98 -14.23 1.94
N VAL A 110 -1.98 -13.52 3.07
CA VAL A 110 -2.33 -12.10 3.10
C VAL A 110 -1.07 -11.25 3.13
N ASP A 111 -0.88 -10.44 2.12
CA ASP A 111 0.13 -9.39 2.14
C ASP A 111 -0.39 -8.17 2.91
N GLY A 112 -0.11 -8.18 4.19
CA GLY A 112 -0.35 -7.06 5.08
C GLY A 112 0.85 -6.10 5.20
N ALA A 113 1.77 -6.08 4.21
CA ALA A 113 2.98 -5.25 4.28
C ALA A 113 2.69 -3.80 4.70
N SER A 114 1.60 -3.24 4.21
CA SER A 114 1.12 -1.91 4.63
C SER A 114 -0.03 -2.01 5.64
N GLY A 115 -1.07 -2.78 5.32
CA GLY A 115 -2.32 -2.83 6.10
C GLY A 115 -2.22 -3.56 7.43
N GLY A 116 -1.22 -4.43 7.61
CA GLY A 116 -1.04 -5.20 8.85
C GLY A 116 -0.74 -4.35 10.09
N PHE A 117 -0.31 -3.09 9.92
CA PHE A 117 -0.16 -2.11 11.01
C PHE A 117 -1.20 -0.98 10.96
N VAL A 118 -2.23 -1.07 10.11
CA VAL A 118 -3.34 -0.11 10.06
C VAL A 118 -4.66 -0.79 10.41
N ALA A 119 -5.03 -1.84 9.68
CA ALA A 119 -6.33 -2.49 9.81
C ALA A 119 -6.64 -3.02 11.23
N PRO A 120 -5.71 -3.68 11.96
CA PRO A 120 -5.98 -4.19 13.31
C PRO A 120 -6.37 -3.08 14.28
N PHE A 121 -5.84 -1.88 14.08
CA PHE A 121 -6.03 -0.74 14.98
C PHE A 121 -7.19 0.16 14.54
N ALA A 122 -7.28 0.50 13.26
CA ALA A 122 -8.30 1.39 12.75
C ALA A 122 -9.65 0.69 12.51
N THR A 123 -9.64 -0.54 12.00
CA THR A 123 -10.84 -1.30 11.62
C THR A 123 -10.82 -2.72 12.18
N PRO A 124 -10.80 -2.91 13.52
CA PRO A 124 -10.59 -4.21 14.16
C PRO A 124 -11.68 -5.24 13.85
N LYS A 125 -12.86 -4.79 13.45
CA LYS A 125 -13.98 -5.68 13.08
C LYS A 125 -13.85 -6.26 11.66
N LEU A 126 -13.00 -5.67 10.82
CA LEU A 126 -12.77 -6.17 9.46
C LEU A 126 -12.10 -7.54 9.51
N GLU A 127 -12.75 -8.53 8.91
CA GLU A 127 -12.22 -9.90 8.84
C GLU A 127 -11.32 -10.06 7.60
N TRP A 128 -10.03 -10.21 7.84
CA TRP A 128 -9.01 -10.40 6.82
C TRP A 128 -7.87 -11.31 7.28
N ASP A 129 -7.82 -11.62 8.56
CA ASP A 129 -6.74 -12.30 9.26
C ASP A 129 -7.06 -13.77 9.54
N PHE A 130 -6.41 -14.34 10.53
CA PHE A 130 -6.60 -15.73 10.95
C PHE A 130 -8.00 -16.06 11.49
N ARG A 131 -8.91 -15.10 11.62
CA ARG A 131 -10.35 -15.38 11.82
C ARG A 131 -10.95 -16.11 10.62
N ILE A 132 -10.34 -15.94 9.43
CA ILE A 132 -10.71 -16.67 8.22
C ILE A 132 -9.83 -17.95 8.14
N PRO A 133 -10.42 -19.16 8.19
CA PRO A 133 -9.65 -20.41 8.26
C PRO A 133 -8.67 -20.64 7.11
N ARG A 134 -8.97 -20.13 5.89
CA ARG A 134 -8.10 -20.25 4.70
C ARG A 134 -6.85 -19.39 4.76
N VAL A 135 -6.82 -18.37 5.59
CA VAL A 135 -5.62 -17.56 5.78
C VAL A 135 -4.61 -18.37 6.58
N VAL A 136 -3.53 -18.77 5.95
CA VAL A 136 -2.48 -19.62 6.57
C VAL A 136 -1.22 -18.88 6.93
N SER A 137 -0.98 -17.73 6.29
CA SER A 137 0.16 -16.87 6.59
C SER A 137 -0.14 -15.40 6.27
N ILE A 138 0.50 -14.52 7.02
CA ILE A 138 0.39 -13.07 6.88
C ILE A 138 1.79 -12.50 6.98
N ASN A 139 2.17 -11.58 6.07
CA ASN A 139 3.35 -10.75 6.26
C ASN A 139 2.96 -9.31 6.59
N THR A 140 3.84 -8.59 7.28
CA THR A 140 3.72 -7.15 7.51
C THR A 140 5.09 -6.49 7.62
N SER A 141 5.19 -5.24 7.15
CA SER A 141 6.44 -4.47 7.18
C SER A 141 6.45 -3.50 8.34
N GLY A 142 7.38 -3.69 9.29
CA GLY A 142 7.53 -2.80 10.43
C GLY A 142 7.94 -1.38 10.04
N HIS A 143 8.70 -1.23 8.95
CA HIS A 143 9.19 0.04 8.44
C HIS A 143 8.17 0.85 7.60
N LYS A 144 6.95 0.33 7.40
CA LYS A 144 5.86 1.09 6.77
C LYS A 144 5.03 1.77 7.87
N PHE A 145 3.87 1.25 8.19
CA PHE A 145 3.01 1.81 9.24
C PHE A 145 3.30 1.23 10.64
N GLY A 146 4.30 0.36 10.77
CA GLY A 146 4.75 -0.17 12.06
C GLY A 146 5.68 0.77 12.84
N LEU A 147 5.94 1.97 12.33
CA LEU A 147 6.70 3.04 13.00
C LEU A 147 8.15 2.63 13.36
N SER A 148 8.77 1.80 12.53
CA SER A 148 10.16 1.39 12.74
C SER A 148 11.03 1.74 11.54
N TYR A 149 12.35 1.63 11.71
CA TYR A 149 13.32 1.83 10.62
C TYR A 149 13.29 0.68 9.62
N VAL A 150 13.76 0.96 8.39
CA VAL A 150 13.95 -0.06 7.36
C VAL A 150 14.84 -1.19 7.88
N GLY A 151 14.44 -2.44 7.60
CA GLY A 151 15.19 -3.64 7.99
C GLY A 151 14.42 -4.59 8.89
N VAL A 152 13.14 -4.32 9.18
CA VAL A 152 12.27 -5.23 9.94
C VAL A 152 10.99 -5.52 9.19
N GLY A 153 10.65 -6.79 9.11
CA GLY A 153 9.37 -7.31 8.63
C GLY A 153 9.01 -8.57 9.40
N TRP A 154 7.73 -8.87 9.40
CA TRP A 154 7.16 -9.99 10.12
C TRP A 154 6.45 -10.92 9.16
N VAL A 155 6.60 -12.20 9.37
CA VAL A 155 5.74 -13.24 8.79
C VAL A 155 5.17 -14.07 9.92
N VAL A 156 3.86 -14.23 9.91
CA VAL A 156 3.13 -15.00 10.93
C VAL A 156 2.41 -16.13 10.21
N TRP A 157 2.56 -17.34 10.72
CA TRP A 157 1.84 -18.53 10.26
C TRP A 157 0.70 -18.87 11.22
N ARG A 158 -0.39 -19.36 10.67
CA ARG A 158 -1.53 -19.86 11.48
C ARG A 158 -1.10 -20.90 12.49
N SER A 159 -0.24 -21.84 12.08
CA SER A 159 0.32 -22.87 12.95
C SER A 159 1.69 -23.32 12.44
N LYS A 160 2.43 -24.06 13.27
CA LYS A 160 3.74 -24.63 12.92
C LYS A 160 3.69 -25.58 11.71
N GLU A 161 2.53 -26.17 11.43
CA GLU A 161 2.33 -27.06 10.27
C GLU A 161 2.51 -26.37 8.92
N PHE A 162 2.31 -25.05 8.87
CA PHE A 162 2.48 -24.25 7.66
C PHE A 162 3.93 -23.81 7.41
N LEU A 163 4.83 -24.04 8.37
CA LEU A 163 6.27 -23.83 8.23
C LEU A 163 6.97 -25.20 8.20
N PRO A 164 7.41 -25.69 7.02
CA PRO A 164 8.11 -26.96 6.90
C PRO A 164 9.38 -26.98 7.75
N LYS A 165 9.58 -28.09 8.48
CA LYS A 165 10.72 -28.24 9.41
C LYS A 165 12.07 -28.22 8.68
N ASP A 166 12.13 -28.72 7.45
CA ASP A 166 13.33 -28.73 6.61
C ASP A 166 13.78 -27.35 6.16
N LEU A 167 12.99 -26.30 6.38
CA LEU A 167 13.36 -24.91 6.16
C LEU A 167 13.87 -24.21 7.43
N ILE A 168 13.87 -24.89 8.56
CA ILE A 168 14.42 -24.38 9.82
C ILE A 168 15.80 -25.02 10.03
N PHE A 169 16.83 -24.19 10.04
CA PHE A 169 18.21 -24.63 10.22
C PHE A 169 18.63 -24.51 11.66
N GLU A 170 19.21 -25.57 12.21
CA GLU A 170 19.81 -25.57 13.55
C GLU A 170 21.29 -25.19 13.43
N LEU A 171 21.70 -24.18 14.20
CA LEU A 171 23.06 -23.66 14.23
C LEU A 171 23.70 -24.02 15.59
N HIS A 172 24.80 -24.79 15.58
CA HIS A 172 25.44 -25.30 16.80
C HIS A 172 26.76 -24.59 17.15
N TYR A 173 27.29 -23.75 16.25
CA TYR A 173 28.63 -23.17 16.40
C TYR A 173 28.67 -21.89 17.27
N LEU A 174 27.54 -21.40 17.76
CA LEU A 174 27.44 -20.18 18.58
C LEU A 174 27.45 -20.45 20.09
N GLY A 175 27.72 -21.68 20.51
CA GLY A 175 27.72 -22.08 21.93
C GLY A 175 26.35 -22.45 22.50
N SER A 176 25.30 -22.26 21.71
CA SER A 176 23.92 -22.68 21.96
C SER A 176 23.30 -23.20 20.66
N VAL A 177 22.17 -23.89 20.77
CA VAL A 177 21.38 -24.26 19.59
C VAL A 177 20.52 -23.09 19.22
N GLU A 178 20.82 -22.51 18.05
CA GLU A 178 20.05 -21.40 17.46
C GLU A 178 19.28 -21.88 16.24
N TYR A 179 18.11 -21.30 16.01
CA TYR A 179 17.28 -21.64 14.85
C TYR A 179 17.26 -20.48 13.86
N SER A 180 17.56 -20.78 12.60
CA SER A 180 17.52 -19.81 11.50
C SER A 180 16.56 -20.27 10.42
N PHE A 181 15.71 -19.35 9.97
CA PHE A 181 14.79 -19.56 8.86
C PHE A 181 15.04 -18.59 7.70
N SER A 182 15.50 -17.39 7.99
CA SER A 182 15.65 -16.36 6.96
C SER A 182 16.82 -16.63 6.03
N LEU A 183 16.68 -16.21 4.77
CA LEU A 183 17.70 -16.36 3.75
C LEU A 183 18.97 -15.54 4.07
N ASN A 184 18.80 -14.33 4.61
CA ASN A 184 19.91 -13.49 5.03
C ASN A 184 20.52 -14.00 6.32
N PHE A 185 21.85 -13.89 6.46
CA PHE A 185 22.59 -14.34 7.64
C PHE A 185 22.69 -13.23 8.69
N SER A 186 23.83 -12.57 8.84
CA SER A 186 23.98 -11.48 9.83
C SER A 186 23.15 -10.26 9.46
N ARG A 187 22.40 -9.72 10.45
CA ARG A 187 21.50 -8.57 10.27
C ARG A 187 21.58 -7.65 11.48
N PRO A 188 21.39 -6.33 11.29
CA PRO A 188 21.29 -5.41 12.41
C PRO A 188 20.03 -5.69 13.24
N ALA A 189 20.13 -5.72 14.56
CA ALA A 189 19.02 -5.93 15.46
C ALA A 189 18.25 -4.64 15.81
N HIS A 190 18.85 -3.46 15.58
CA HIS A 190 18.26 -2.18 16.00
C HIS A 190 16.83 -1.93 15.46
N PRO A 191 16.42 -2.32 14.22
CA PRO A 191 15.05 -2.10 13.78
C PRO A 191 14.04 -2.96 14.56
N ILE A 192 14.47 -4.17 14.99
CA ILE A 192 13.63 -5.06 15.81
C ILE A 192 13.47 -4.47 17.20
N ILE A 193 14.56 -3.98 17.80
CA ILE A 193 14.54 -3.33 19.12
C ILE A 193 13.66 -2.08 19.09
N ALA A 194 13.80 -1.24 18.05
CA ALA A 194 12.98 -0.05 17.88
C ALA A 194 11.49 -0.39 17.74
N GLN A 195 11.16 -1.42 16.96
CA GLN A 195 9.79 -1.90 16.82
C GLN A 195 9.23 -2.43 18.14
N TYR A 196 10.02 -3.21 18.88
CA TYR A 196 9.62 -3.74 20.18
C TYR A 196 9.39 -2.62 21.21
N PHE A 197 10.28 -1.60 21.21
CA PHE A 197 10.08 -0.41 22.03
C PHE A 197 8.74 0.27 21.73
N ASN A 198 8.42 0.45 20.45
CA ASN A 198 7.15 1.05 20.03
C ASN A 198 5.95 0.20 20.46
N PHE A 199 6.04 -1.14 20.42
CA PHE A 199 4.96 -2.00 20.90
C PHE A 199 4.67 -1.79 22.39
N ILE A 200 5.71 -1.65 23.20
CA ILE A 200 5.56 -1.43 24.64
C ILE A 200 5.13 0.00 24.96
N HIS A 201 5.76 0.97 24.29
CA HIS A 201 5.54 2.39 24.57
C HIS A 201 4.16 2.89 24.11
N LEU A 202 3.76 2.55 22.90
CA LEU A 202 2.49 2.98 22.31
C LEU A 202 1.33 2.04 22.69
N GLY A 203 1.61 0.74 22.76
CA GLY A 203 0.58 -0.28 22.92
C GLY A 203 -0.46 -0.24 21.79
N PHE A 204 -1.58 -0.94 22.01
CA PHE A 204 -2.66 -0.98 21.03
C PHE A 204 -3.27 0.40 20.79
N GLU A 205 -3.53 1.13 21.86
CA GLU A 205 -4.21 2.44 21.77
C GLU A 205 -3.33 3.49 21.08
N GLY A 206 -2.04 3.54 21.35
CA GLY A 206 -1.13 4.47 20.68
C GLY A 206 -1.05 4.20 19.16
N TYR A 207 -0.93 2.95 18.73
CA TYR A 207 -1.00 2.60 17.32
C TYR A 207 -2.37 2.95 16.70
N ARG A 208 -3.46 2.76 17.45
CA ARG A 208 -4.80 3.15 17.02
C ARG A 208 -4.90 4.66 16.79
N GLN A 209 -4.44 5.47 17.74
CA GLN A 209 -4.50 6.93 17.63
C GLN A 209 -3.69 7.42 16.43
N VAL A 210 -2.50 6.89 16.19
CA VAL A 210 -1.70 7.22 14.99
C VAL A 210 -2.44 6.86 13.71
N ALA A 211 -2.97 5.63 13.62
CA ALA A 211 -3.68 5.20 12.42
C ALA A 211 -4.94 6.04 12.13
N LEU A 212 -5.69 6.42 13.17
CA LEU A 212 -6.87 7.28 13.05
C LEU A 212 -6.51 8.70 12.61
N ALA A 213 -5.43 9.27 13.16
CA ALA A 213 -4.93 10.60 12.77
C ALA A 213 -4.48 10.61 11.31
N ASP A 214 -3.73 9.60 10.88
CA ASP A 214 -3.28 9.45 9.50
C ASP A 214 -4.47 9.35 8.54
N LEU A 215 -5.47 8.53 8.87
CA LEU A 215 -6.70 8.39 8.07
C LEU A 215 -7.50 9.69 8.02
N LYS A 216 -7.61 10.42 9.13
CA LYS A 216 -8.29 11.73 9.18
C LYS A 216 -7.62 12.71 8.23
N ASN A 217 -6.31 12.84 8.29
CA ASN A 217 -5.52 13.73 7.44
C ASN A 217 -5.60 13.30 5.95
N ALA A 218 -5.57 12.00 5.67
CA ALA A 218 -5.74 11.50 4.30
C ALA A 218 -7.14 11.80 3.74
N ARG A 219 -8.20 11.74 4.56
CA ARG A 219 -9.56 12.14 4.17
C ARG A 219 -9.66 13.61 3.86
N LEU A 220 -9.01 14.48 4.66
CA LEU A 220 -8.93 15.92 4.37
C LEU A 220 -8.33 16.17 2.99
N LEU A 221 -7.18 15.56 2.70
CA LEU A 221 -6.52 15.67 1.41
C LEU A 221 -7.44 15.17 0.27
N SER A 222 -8.02 13.98 0.40
CA SER A 222 -8.89 13.40 -0.62
C SER A 222 -10.08 14.30 -0.95
N ARG A 223 -10.77 14.79 0.08
CA ARG A 223 -11.93 15.70 -0.10
C ARG A 223 -11.54 17.01 -0.75
N ALA A 224 -10.42 17.61 -0.33
CA ALA A 224 -9.95 18.87 -0.88
C ALA A 224 -9.61 18.75 -2.37
N LEU A 225 -8.92 17.67 -2.77
CA LEU A 225 -8.59 17.42 -4.17
C LEU A 225 -9.83 17.16 -5.02
N GLU A 226 -10.77 16.36 -4.54
CA GLU A 226 -12.01 16.05 -5.27
C GLU A 226 -12.88 17.31 -5.41
N ASN A 227 -13.05 18.09 -4.35
CA ASN A 227 -13.85 19.32 -4.34
C ASN A 227 -13.26 20.42 -5.25
N SER A 228 -11.97 20.37 -5.57
CA SER A 228 -11.34 21.32 -6.50
C SER A 228 -11.86 21.20 -7.94
N GLY A 229 -12.42 20.04 -8.30
CA GLY A 229 -12.82 19.71 -9.67
C GLY A 229 -11.64 19.47 -10.64
N LEU A 230 -10.40 19.71 -10.20
CA LEU A 230 -9.19 19.48 -11.02
C LEU A 230 -8.80 18.01 -11.07
N PHE A 231 -9.18 17.25 -10.04
CA PHE A 231 -8.77 15.87 -9.86
C PHE A 231 -9.94 14.91 -9.64
N THR A 232 -9.76 13.69 -10.12
CA THR A 232 -10.54 12.52 -9.71
C THR A 232 -9.71 11.73 -8.71
N VAL A 233 -10.25 11.52 -7.50
CA VAL A 233 -9.61 10.72 -6.45
C VAL A 233 -10.00 9.26 -6.62
N LEU A 234 -8.99 8.39 -6.74
CA LEU A 234 -9.16 6.95 -6.95
C LEU A 234 -9.25 6.17 -5.62
N SER A 235 -8.73 6.73 -4.54
CA SER A 235 -8.86 6.17 -3.18
C SER A 235 -10.27 6.45 -2.62
N ASP A 236 -10.85 5.47 -1.90
CA ASP A 236 -12.23 5.61 -1.38
C ASP A 236 -12.30 5.89 0.13
N ILE A 237 -11.18 6.10 0.82
CA ILE A 237 -11.11 6.23 2.29
C ILE A 237 -11.93 7.40 2.88
N HIS A 238 -12.29 8.38 2.06
CA HIS A 238 -13.12 9.53 2.43
C HIS A 238 -14.60 9.31 2.12
N ARG A 239 -14.95 8.21 1.45
CA ARG A 239 -16.31 7.88 1.07
C ARG A 239 -17.01 7.12 2.19
N PRO A 240 -18.34 7.30 2.35
CA PRO A 240 -19.13 6.53 3.29
C PRO A 240 -19.08 5.03 2.99
N ALA A 241 -19.07 4.19 4.03
CA ALA A 241 -19.16 2.75 3.90
C ALA A 241 -20.48 2.33 3.22
N LYS A 242 -20.44 1.22 2.48
CA LYS A 242 -21.64 0.69 1.79
C LYS A 242 -22.77 0.45 2.81
N GLY A 243 -23.98 0.93 2.50
CA GLY A 243 -25.15 0.83 3.36
C GLY A 243 -25.53 2.11 4.10
N LEU A 244 -24.59 3.03 4.33
CA LEU A 244 -24.88 4.33 4.95
C LEU A 244 -25.55 5.32 3.98
N LEU A 245 -25.40 5.14 2.67
CA LEU A 245 -25.99 6.01 1.64
C LEU A 245 -27.43 5.64 1.25
N SER A 246 -27.98 4.53 1.74
CA SER A 246 -29.32 4.05 1.30
C SER A 246 -30.50 4.80 1.95
N SER A 247 -30.26 5.71 2.88
CA SER A 247 -31.29 6.55 3.45
C SER A 247 -30.96 8.04 3.24
N ALA A 248 -31.66 8.67 2.31
CA ALA A 248 -31.62 10.12 2.05
C ALA A 248 -31.99 10.99 3.27
N LYS A 249 -32.16 10.38 4.45
CA LYS A 249 -32.45 11.05 5.75
C LYS A 249 -31.21 11.17 6.65
N GLN A 250 -30.03 10.69 6.26
CA GLN A 250 -28.86 10.56 7.16
C GLN A 250 -27.76 11.61 6.97
N THR A 251 -28.02 12.71 6.27
CA THR A 251 -27.10 13.87 6.28
C THR A 251 -27.09 14.57 7.65
N VAL A 252 -28.10 14.33 8.48
CA VAL A 252 -28.19 14.83 9.86
C VAL A 252 -27.72 13.68 10.77
N GLY A 253 -26.43 13.67 11.14
CA GLY A 253 -25.88 12.72 12.11
C GLY A 253 -24.73 11.83 11.62
N PHE A 254 -24.13 12.13 10.45
CA PHE A 254 -22.90 11.45 10.05
C PHE A 254 -21.76 11.84 10.99
N ASP A 255 -21.32 10.89 11.82
CA ASP A 255 -20.21 11.08 12.74
C ASP A 255 -18.88 10.93 11.94
N GLU A 256 -18.27 12.06 11.62
CA GLU A 256 -17.02 12.13 10.88
C GLU A 256 -15.82 11.58 11.67
N GLU A 257 -15.89 11.53 12.97
CA GLU A 257 -14.83 10.98 13.82
C GLU A 257 -14.87 9.44 13.86
N ASN A 258 -16.03 8.84 13.55
CA ASN A 258 -16.15 7.39 13.54
C ASN A 258 -15.58 6.78 12.25
N VAL A 259 -14.43 6.13 12.36
CA VAL A 259 -13.75 5.48 11.24
C VAL A 259 -14.59 4.39 10.57
N GLU A 260 -15.51 3.75 11.29
CA GLU A 260 -16.36 2.68 10.76
C GLU A 260 -17.41 3.20 9.76
N ASN A 261 -17.64 4.51 9.74
CA ASN A 261 -18.56 5.15 8.79
C ASN A 261 -17.94 5.30 7.38
N TYR A 262 -16.68 5.00 7.23
CA TYR A 262 -15.94 5.14 5.97
C TYR A 262 -15.53 3.80 5.35
N VAL A 263 -15.27 3.84 4.06
CA VAL A 263 -14.65 2.69 3.38
C VAL A 263 -13.28 2.41 4.01
N PRO A 264 -13.03 1.17 4.49
CA PRO A 264 -11.73 0.83 5.09
C PRO A 264 -10.62 0.82 4.03
N GLY A 265 -9.44 1.29 4.43
CA GLY A 265 -8.25 1.34 3.58
C GLY A 265 -7.07 1.94 4.29
N LEU A 266 -5.96 2.08 3.56
CA LEU A 266 -4.76 2.76 4.03
C LEU A 266 -4.95 4.28 3.98
N PRO A 267 -4.18 5.07 4.77
CA PRO A 267 -4.10 6.51 4.63
C PRO A 267 -3.26 6.90 3.38
N VAL A 268 -3.75 6.46 2.23
CA VAL A 268 -3.15 6.68 0.91
C VAL A 268 -4.16 7.40 0.03
N VAL A 269 -3.72 8.46 -0.61
CA VAL A 269 -4.53 9.26 -1.53
C VAL A 269 -3.91 9.17 -2.91
N SER A 270 -4.59 8.47 -3.80
CA SER A 270 -4.23 8.37 -5.20
C SER A 270 -5.25 9.13 -6.03
N PHE A 271 -4.77 9.95 -6.95
CA PHE A 271 -5.60 10.84 -7.74
C PHE A 271 -4.99 11.05 -9.12
N ARG A 272 -5.81 11.45 -10.06
CA ARG A 272 -5.42 11.82 -11.43
C ARG A 272 -6.15 13.08 -11.84
N PHE A 273 -5.71 13.73 -12.89
CA PHE A 273 -6.50 14.80 -13.47
C PHE A 273 -7.93 14.32 -13.76
N SER A 274 -8.91 15.17 -13.47
CA SER A 274 -10.30 14.89 -13.82
C SER A 274 -10.44 14.85 -15.35
N ASP A 275 -11.44 14.14 -15.84
CA ASP A 275 -11.69 14.04 -17.27
C ASP A 275 -12.06 15.41 -17.84
N GLU A 276 -12.77 16.23 -17.05
CA GLU A 276 -13.09 17.61 -17.42
C GLU A 276 -11.84 18.47 -17.54
N PHE A 277 -10.90 18.37 -16.59
CA PHE A 277 -9.64 19.11 -16.65
C PHE A 277 -8.81 18.71 -17.88
N ARG A 278 -8.70 17.40 -18.16
CA ARG A 278 -7.96 16.89 -19.33
C ARG A 278 -8.56 17.35 -20.66
N GLN A 279 -9.90 17.36 -20.75
CA GLN A 279 -10.58 17.85 -21.95
C GLN A 279 -10.34 19.35 -22.21
N LYS A 280 -10.29 20.15 -21.14
CA LYS A 280 -10.02 21.59 -21.23
C LYS A 280 -8.56 21.92 -21.48
N ASN A 281 -7.65 21.05 -21.06
CA ASN A 281 -6.20 21.28 -21.10
C ASN A 281 -5.46 20.05 -21.68
N PRO A 282 -5.69 19.72 -22.96
CA PRO A 282 -5.17 18.47 -23.55
C PRO A 282 -3.64 18.41 -23.61
N ASP A 283 -2.97 19.55 -23.64
CA ASP A 283 -1.51 19.66 -23.72
C ASP A 283 -0.82 19.63 -22.35
N VAL A 284 -1.59 19.60 -21.24
CA VAL A 284 -1.05 19.57 -19.89
C VAL A 284 -0.86 18.13 -19.44
N GLU A 285 0.39 17.71 -19.35
CA GLU A 285 0.74 16.38 -18.87
C GLU A 285 0.81 16.31 -17.33
N GLN A 286 0.15 15.31 -16.74
CA GLN A 286 0.08 15.12 -15.28
C GLN A 286 1.45 14.99 -14.61
N ARG A 287 2.45 14.42 -15.30
CA ARG A 287 3.82 14.28 -14.78
C ARG A 287 4.48 15.60 -14.39
N TRP A 288 4.05 16.72 -14.97
CA TRP A 288 4.59 18.04 -14.62
C TRP A 288 4.17 18.51 -13.25
N VAL A 289 3.03 18.04 -12.72
CA VAL A 289 2.62 18.31 -11.34
C VAL A 289 3.68 17.77 -10.36
N GLN A 290 4.14 16.53 -10.56
CA GLN A 290 5.24 15.96 -9.76
C GLN A 290 6.51 16.83 -9.80
N THR A 291 6.89 17.29 -10.99
CA THR A 291 8.12 18.06 -11.19
C THR A 291 8.05 19.42 -10.48
N LEU A 292 6.93 20.12 -10.63
CA LEU A 292 6.74 21.44 -10.02
C LEU A 292 6.57 21.36 -8.50
N LEU A 293 5.87 20.35 -8.00
CA LEU A 293 5.77 20.08 -6.55
C LEU A 293 7.13 19.81 -5.93
N ARG A 294 8.03 19.15 -6.68
CA ARG A 294 9.39 18.92 -6.20
C ARG A 294 10.18 20.22 -6.02
N ALA A 295 9.95 21.23 -6.86
CA ALA A 295 10.54 22.56 -6.67
C ALA A 295 10.01 23.27 -5.42
N LYS A 296 8.81 22.92 -4.95
CA LYS A 296 8.22 23.39 -3.69
C LYS A 296 8.59 22.51 -2.46
N GLY A 297 9.43 21.48 -2.64
CA GLY A 297 9.91 20.59 -1.58
C GLY A 297 9.03 19.36 -1.34
N TRP A 298 8.02 19.08 -2.18
CA TRP A 298 7.17 17.91 -2.07
C TRP A 298 7.63 16.79 -2.99
N ILE A 299 7.52 15.54 -2.51
CA ILE A 299 7.74 14.33 -3.31
C ILE A 299 6.39 13.64 -3.48
N VAL A 300 5.69 13.99 -4.56
CA VAL A 300 4.43 13.35 -4.96
C VAL A 300 4.69 12.63 -6.29
N PRO A 301 4.90 11.30 -6.26
CA PRO A 301 5.24 10.55 -7.48
C PRO A 301 4.05 10.47 -8.43
N ASN A 302 4.34 10.59 -9.73
CA ASN A 302 3.44 10.27 -10.84
C ASN A 302 3.93 9.00 -11.51
N TYR A 303 3.08 8.00 -11.68
CA TYR A 303 3.41 6.74 -12.34
C TYR A 303 2.16 6.02 -12.85
N GLU A 304 2.39 5.05 -13.73
CA GLU A 304 1.34 4.21 -14.32
C GLU A 304 0.82 3.17 -13.34
N LEU A 305 -0.42 2.75 -13.53
CA LEU A 305 -0.98 1.62 -12.80
C LEU A 305 -0.34 0.29 -13.25
N ALA A 306 -0.79 -0.80 -12.67
CA ALA A 306 -0.34 -2.16 -12.93
C ALA A 306 -0.51 -2.58 -14.41
N PRO A 307 0.11 -3.70 -14.85
CA PRO A 307 -0.10 -4.27 -16.17
C PRO A 307 -1.59 -4.30 -16.58
N ASP A 308 -1.85 -4.06 -17.85
CA ASP A 308 -3.17 -3.91 -18.48
C ASP A 308 -3.94 -2.61 -18.11
N MET A 309 -3.38 -1.75 -17.24
CA MET A 309 -3.95 -0.46 -16.85
C MET A 309 -2.92 0.68 -16.93
N GLN A 310 -1.87 0.53 -17.75
CA GLN A 310 -0.78 1.52 -17.86
C GLN A 310 -1.23 2.86 -18.46
N ASP A 311 -2.36 2.89 -19.15
CA ASP A 311 -2.96 4.13 -19.68
C ASP A 311 -3.43 5.07 -18.56
N VAL A 312 -3.61 4.53 -17.35
CA VAL A 312 -4.01 5.31 -16.17
C VAL A 312 -2.77 5.70 -15.38
N GLN A 313 -2.44 6.98 -15.41
CA GLN A 313 -1.41 7.57 -14.55
C GLN A 313 -2.02 8.11 -13.28
N ILE A 314 -1.33 7.92 -12.16
CA ILE A 314 -1.74 8.42 -10.85
C ILE A 314 -0.65 9.28 -10.21
N LEU A 315 -1.08 10.29 -9.48
CA LEU A 315 -0.31 10.96 -8.43
C LEU A 315 -0.68 10.31 -7.11
N ARG A 316 0.29 10.07 -6.23
CA ARG A 316 0.04 9.39 -4.96
C ARG A 316 0.70 10.08 -3.77
N VAL A 317 -0.08 10.26 -2.72
CA VAL A 317 0.39 10.72 -1.41
C VAL A 317 0.14 9.63 -0.36
N VAL A 318 1.16 9.31 0.41
CA VAL A 318 1.06 8.45 1.60
C VAL A 318 1.11 9.35 2.82
N VAL A 319 0.02 9.40 3.57
CA VAL A 319 -0.07 10.18 4.80
C VAL A 319 0.49 9.34 5.95
N ARG A 320 1.40 9.93 6.71
CA ARG A 320 2.13 9.28 7.78
C ARG A 320 2.06 10.12 9.06
N GLU A 321 2.46 9.54 10.18
CA GLU A 321 2.48 10.14 11.52
C GLU A 321 3.15 11.53 11.58
N SER A 322 4.06 11.80 10.69
CA SER A 322 4.74 13.10 10.58
C SER A 322 3.95 14.14 9.78
N THR A 323 2.84 13.76 9.15
CA THR A 323 2.05 14.64 8.28
C THR A 323 0.93 15.30 9.06
N SER A 324 1.14 16.53 9.52
CA SER A 324 0.12 17.30 10.25
C SER A 324 -0.98 17.85 9.33
N ALA A 325 -2.12 18.25 9.89
CA ALA A 325 -3.20 18.90 9.15
C ALA A 325 -2.72 20.18 8.44
N VAL A 326 -1.87 20.98 9.09
CA VAL A 326 -1.27 22.18 8.48
C VAL A 326 -0.40 21.83 7.26
N MET A 327 0.33 20.73 7.33
CA MET A 327 1.09 20.25 6.15
C MET A 327 0.15 19.79 5.03
N ILE A 328 -0.98 19.18 5.37
CA ILE A 328 -2.00 18.82 4.37
C ILE A 328 -2.57 20.06 3.68
N ASP A 329 -2.95 21.08 4.45
CA ASP A 329 -3.49 22.34 3.90
C ASP A 329 -2.47 23.00 2.95
N ARG A 330 -1.21 23.04 3.33
CA ARG A 330 -0.14 23.56 2.49
C ARG A 330 0.05 22.70 1.24
N LEU A 331 0.07 21.37 1.36
CA LEU A 331 0.20 20.46 0.22
C LEU A 331 -0.96 20.64 -0.75
N VAL A 332 -2.19 20.75 -0.28
CA VAL A 332 -3.38 21.02 -1.10
C VAL A 332 -3.20 22.33 -1.85
N SER A 333 -2.86 23.42 -1.15
CA SER A 333 -2.62 24.73 -1.75
C SER A 333 -1.57 24.66 -2.86
N ASP A 334 -0.44 24.00 -2.59
CA ASP A 334 0.64 23.84 -3.55
C ASP A 334 0.25 22.98 -4.78
N ILE A 335 -0.53 21.91 -4.58
CA ILE A 335 -1.04 21.08 -5.68
C ILE A 335 -1.98 21.87 -6.58
N LEU A 336 -2.91 22.64 -5.99
CA LEU A 336 -3.87 23.45 -6.77
C LEU A 336 -3.15 24.57 -7.52
N GLU A 337 -2.26 25.31 -6.84
CA GLU A 337 -1.48 26.39 -7.48
C GLU A 337 -0.65 25.90 -8.67
N VAL A 338 0.06 24.79 -8.49
CA VAL A 338 0.86 24.16 -9.54
C VAL A 338 0.00 23.74 -10.72
N THR A 339 -1.14 23.11 -10.45
CA THR A 339 -2.04 22.60 -11.50
C THR A 339 -2.71 23.73 -12.28
N GLU A 340 -3.19 24.75 -11.58
CA GLU A 340 -3.75 25.95 -12.23
C GLU A 340 -2.68 26.74 -13.00
N GLY A 341 -1.46 26.79 -12.46
CA GLY A 341 -0.32 27.41 -13.13
C GLY A 341 0.02 26.72 -14.45
N LEU A 342 -0.01 25.38 -14.47
CA LEU A 342 0.17 24.60 -15.70
C LEU A 342 -0.92 24.86 -16.74
N ALA A 343 -2.18 24.98 -16.31
CA ALA A 343 -3.30 25.25 -17.21
C ALA A 343 -3.26 26.66 -17.82
N LYS A 344 -2.59 27.62 -17.18
CA LYS A 344 -2.48 29.03 -17.64
C LYS A 344 -1.17 29.32 -18.37
N ALA A 345 -0.20 28.41 -18.34
CA ALA A 345 1.12 28.64 -18.90
C ALA A 345 1.22 28.08 -20.33
N ASP A 346 1.90 28.81 -21.20
CA ASP A 346 2.19 28.36 -22.59
C ASP A 346 3.15 27.17 -22.62
N SER A 347 3.86 26.91 -21.51
CA SER A 347 4.75 25.75 -21.35
C SER A 347 5.01 25.44 -19.87
N PRO A 348 5.39 24.16 -19.54
CA PRO A 348 5.80 23.78 -18.17
C PRO A 348 7.01 24.59 -17.64
N MET A 349 7.90 25.02 -18.53
CA MET A 349 9.04 25.87 -18.17
C MET A 349 8.58 27.28 -17.75
N HIS A 350 7.58 27.85 -18.43
CA HIS A 350 6.94 29.11 -18.02
C HIS A 350 6.28 29.00 -16.67
N ALA A 351 5.58 27.89 -16.41
CA ALA A 351 4.98 27.62 -15.09
C ALA A 351 6.04 27.56 -13.98
N LEU A 352 7.18 26.89 -14.22
CA LEU A 352 8.29 26.81 -13.29
C LEU A 352 8.90 28.19 -12.98
N ASN A 353 9.16 28.99 -14.01
CA ASN A 353 9.72 30.35 -13.86
C ASN A 353 8.77 31.26 -13.07
N ASN A 354 7.46 31.17 -13.30
CA ASN A 354 6.45 31.93 -12.57
C ASN A 354 6.39 31.55 -11.08
N LEU A 355 6.58 30.27 -10.76
CA LEU A 355 6.65 29.82 -9.36
C LEU A 355 7.92 30.32 -8.65
N GLN A 356 9.06 30.29 -9.33
CA GLN A 356 10.32 30.79 -8.79
C GLN A 356 10.31 32.31 -8.55
N SER A 357 9.71 33.08 -9.46
CA SER A 357 9.59 34.53 -9.30
C SER A 357 8.69 34.94 -8.13
N ARG A 358 7.65 34.18 -7.83
CA ARG A 358 6.78 34.43 -6.67
C ARG A 358 7.47 34.13 -5.36
N SER A 359 8.28 33.06 -5.26
CA SER A 359 9.01 32.72 -4.04
C SER A 359 10.09 33.76 -3.68
N THR A 360 10.63 34.49 -4.66
CA THR A 360 11.59 35.59 -4.43
C THR A 360 10.91 36.89 -3.95
N VAL A 361 9.64 37.11 -4.27
CA VAL A 361 8.88 38.29 -3.82
C VAL A 361 8.40 38.16 -2.37
N GLU A 362 8.02 36.96 -1.94
CA GLU A 362 7.61 36.72 -0.54
C GLU A 362 8.77 36.71 0.45
N GLY A 363 10.02 36.49 -0.01
CA GLY A 363 11.25 36.50 0.81
C GLY A 363 11.77 37.90 1.18
N HIS A 364 11.16 39.00 0.72
CA HIS A 364 11.69 40.35 0.90
C HIS A 364 11.05 41.16 2.05
N HIS A 365 10.25 40.57 2.91
CA HIS A 365 9.76 41.21 4.14
C HIS A 365 10.36 40.64 5.42
N GLY A 366 11.69 40.61 5.52
CA GLY A 366 12.39 40.27 6.74
C GLY A 366 13.85 40.68 6.64
N LYS A 367 14.13 41.98 6.76
CA LYS A 367 15.50 42.40 7.06
C LYS A 367 15.85 41.96 8.49
N LEU A 368 16.72 40.97 8.61
CA LEU A 368 17.45 40.68 9.82
C LEU A 368 18.93 40.90 9.54
N ASP A 369 19.56 41.61 10.48
CA ASP A 369 20.93 42.11 10.49
C ASP A 369 22.01 41.09 10.10
N GLU A 370 23.02 41.59 9.40
CA GLU A 370 24.25 40.89 9.06
C GLU A 370 25.06 40.56 10.33
N GLY A 371 25.17 39.27 10.63
CA GLY A 371 26.16 38.72 11.56
C GLY A 371 27.07 37.73 10.84
N SER A 372 28.33 38.08 10.71
CA SER A 372 29.41 37.32 10.08
C SER A 372 29.57 35.90 10.61
N GLY A 373 29.71 34.89 9.73
CA GLY A 373 30.16 33.58 10.16
C GLY A 373 30.08 32.45 9.13
N SER A 374 31.22 32.15 8.53
CA SER A 374 31.71 30.89 7.93
C SER A 374 30.83 30.05 7.00
N LYS A 375 31.29 29.98 5.77
CA LYS A 375 30.92 28.99 4.76
C LYS A 375 31.28 27.56 5.20
N SER A 376 30.32 26.67 5.31
CA SER A 376 30.57 25.24 5.22
C SER A 376 29.75 24.67 4.06
N SER A 377 30.45 24.25 3.01
CA SER A 377 29.89 23.49 1.88
C SER A 377 29.62 22.07 2.34
N GLY A 378 28.38 21.73 2.62
CA GLY A 378 27.93 20.36 2.87
C GLY A 378 27.16 19.82 1.68
N THR A 379 27.81 19.02 0.87
CA THR A 379 27.18 18.23 -0.18
C THR A 379 26.50 17.03 0.47
N TYR A 380 25.17 17.02 0.54
CA TYR A 380 24.45 15.80 0.92
C TYR A 380 24.27 14.92 -0.33
N ALA A 381 24.94 13.78 -0.32
CA ALA A 381 24.77 12.74 -1.31
C ALA A 381 23.38 12.12 -1.20
N LYS A 382 22.71 11.97 -2.35
CA LYS A 382 21.48 11.21 -2.51
C LYS A 382 21.75 9.73 -2.14
N GLN A 383 20.97 9.19 -1.22
CA GLN A 383 20.73 7.74 -1.16
C GLN A 383 19.25 7.47 -1.22
N CYS A 384 18.90 6.42 -1.99
CA CYS A 384 17.61 5.95 -2.46
C CYS A 384 16.56 5.71 -1.39
#